data_6178f91f2f51ffee6877c5f935a1d482
#
_entry.id   6178f91f2f51ffee6877c5f935a1d482
#
_cell.length_a   1.000
_cell.length_b   1.000
_cell.length_c   1.000
_cell.angle_alpha   90.00
_cell.angle_beta   90.00
_cell.angle_gamma   90.00
#
_symmetry.space_group_name_H-M   'P 1'
#
loop_
_entity.id
_entity.type
_entity.pdbx_description
1 polymer ?
#
loop_
_entity_poly.entity_id
_entity_poly.type
_entity_poly.pdbx_seq_one_letter_code
_entity_poly.pdbx_strand_id
1 'polypeptide(L)'
;MNDLQDIIDFKLHPIDDWNYYVKRCRSELQKNSILILNNFLAEEPLVNLQREAQALHDKAFYCSQNHNVLLTKKNTQLGDKHPCNIEVVSDKGCVPHDLIPENSSLRTIYNSAFFKNFIQSLLSVEKIYPYADTLSSINYNYYEKHQQLGWHFDNASFAITLMIQSSASGGNFQYVVDARNVEKNTLNARLIDSVLQNKHPAKELRIEEGTLVLFYGSNYLHRVTPVTSNKHRVLVTLNYNLQK
;
A
#
# COMPACT_ATOMS: atom_id res chain seq x y z
N MET A 1 25.47 0.48 -15.13
CA MET A 1 24.53 -0.64 -14.99
C MET A 1 23.38 -0.15 -14.14
N ASN A 2 22.19 -0.59 -14.42
CA ASN A 2 21.03 -0.15 -13.65
C ASN A 2 21.02 -0.92 -12.31
N ASP A 3 21.27 -0.24 -11.20
CA ASP A 3 21.35 -0.83 -9.84
C ASP A 3 20.09 -1.63 -9.44
N LEU A 4 19.03 -1.53 -10.25
CA LEU A 4 17.78 -2.26 -10.04
C LEU A 4 17.77 -3.66 -10.64
N GLN A 5 18.68 -4.00 -11.57
CA GLN A 5 18.68 -5.32 -12.23
C GLN A 5 19.00 -6.48 -11.28
N ASP A 6 19.72 -6.17 -10.20
CA ASP A 6 20.01 -7.14 -9.14
C ASP A 6 18.93 -7.19 -8.05
N ILE A 7 17.98 -6.25 -8.07
CA ILE A 7 16.93 -6.11 -7.04
C ILE A 7 15.57 -6.56 -7.57
N ILE A 8 15.24 -6.18 -8.81
CA ILE A 8 13.97 -6.49 -9.46
C ILE A 8 14.18 -7.67 -10.41
N ASP A 9 13.23 -8.58 -10.47
CA ASP A 9 13.25 -9.65 -11.47
C ASP A 9 12.89 -9.06 -12.87
N PHE A 10 13.90 -8.58 -13.58
CA PHE A 10 13.73 -8.02 -14.92
C PHE A 10 13.31 -9.04 -15.99
N LYS A 11 13.43 -10.33 -15.73
CA LYS A 11 12.93 -11.37 -16.66
C LYS A 11 11.42 -11.42 -16.62
N LEU A 12 10.83 -11.24 -15.43
CA LEU A 12 9.39 -11.18 -15.24
C LEU A 12 8.85 -9.76 -15.43
N HIS A 13 9.60 -8.75 -15.02
CA HIS A 13 9.21 -7.36 -14.96
C HIS A 13 10.22 -6.44 -15.66
N PRO A 14 10.29 -6.48 -17.01
CA PRO A 14 11.17 -5.58 -17.78
C PRO A 14 10.62 -4.15 -17.75
N ILE A 15 10.78 -3.46 -16.60
CA ILE A 15 10.27 -2.10 -16.38
C ILE A 15 10.94 -1.05 -17.27
N ASP A 16 11.92 -1.45 -18.08
CA ASP A 16 12.57 -0.70 -19.15
C ASP A 16 11.98 -0.93 -20.54
N ASP A 17 11.07 -1.88 -20.70
CA ASP A 17 10.33 -2.07 -21.94
C ASP A 17 9.12 -1.11 -21.99
N TRP A 18 9.40 0.13 -22.40
CA TRP A 18 8.41 1.21 -22.53
C TRP A 18 7.37 0.94 -23.61
N ASN A 19 7.70 0.16 -24.60
CA ASN A 19 6.85 -0.05 -25.77
C ASN A 19 5.75 -1.08 -25.53
N TYR A 20 6.03 -2.09 -24.76
CA TYR A 20 5.10 -3.18 -24.49
C TYR A 20 4.75 -3.31 -23.01
N TYR A 21 5.75 -3.64 -22.17
CA TYR A 21 5.50 -3.98 -20.77
C TYR A 21 4.89 -2.81 -19.99
N VAL A 22 5.50 -1.64 -20.04
CA VAL A 22 5.03 -0.45 -19.29
C VAL A 22 3.65 -0.01 -19.78
N LYS A 23 3.39 -0.04 -21.08
CA LYS A 23 2.05 0.28 -21.64
C LYS A 23 0.99 -0.71 -21.17
N ARG A 24 1.32 -2.01 -21.12
CA ARG A 24 0.42 -3.05 -20.61
C ARG A 24 0.10 -2.81 -19.13
N CYS A 25 1.10 -2.61 -18.29
CA CYS A 25 0.92 -2.32 -16.86
C CYS A 25 0.08 -1.06 -16.63
N ARG A 26 0.33 0.01 -17.41
CA ARG A 26 -0.49 1.23 -17.36
C ARG A 26 -1.95 0.95 -17.69
N SER A 27 -2.21 0.23 -18.79
CA SER A 27 -3.57 -0.13 -19.20
C SER A 27 -4.29 -0.96 -18.14
N GLU A 28 -3.57 -1.89 -17.51
CA GLU A 28 -4.09 -2.71 -16.41
C GLU A 28 -4.45 -1.85 -15.18
N LEU A 29 -3.54 -0.95 -14.76
CA LEU A 29 -3.79 -0.03 -13.66
C LEU A 29 -5.00 0.89 -13.94
N GLN A 30 -5.09 1.44 -15.13
CA GLN A 30 -6.22 2.31 -15.52
C GLN A 30 -7.56 1.57 -15.53
N LYS A 31 -7.56 0.31 -15.99
CA LYS A 31 -8.76 -0.51 -16.05
C LYS A 31 -9.23 -0.98 -14.68
N ASN A 32 -8.29 -1.42 -13.84
CA ASN A 32 -8.60 -2.12 -12.60
C ASN A 32 -8.41 -1.26 -11.34
N SER A 33 -7.76 -0.08 -11.49
CA SER A 33 -7.33 0.81 -10.39
C SER A 33 -6.36 0.16 -9.39
N ILE A 34 -5.91 -1.03 -9.71
CA ILE A 34 -4.87 -1.77 -8.98
C ILE A 34 -4.00 -2.52 -10.00
N LEU A 35 -2.70 -2.45 -9.82
CA LEU A 35 -1.69 -3.21 -10.54
C LEU A 35 -0.95 -4.09 -9.56
N ILE A 36 -0.86 -5.39 -9.84
CA ILE A 36 -0.21 -6.38 -8.99
C ILE A 36 0.91 -7.02 -9.81
N LEU A 37 2.15 -6.83 -9.38
CA LEU A 37 3.34 -7.40 -10.00
C LEU A 37 3.92 -8.46 -9.06
N ASN A 38 3.45 -9.71 -9.22
CA ASN A 38 3.91 -10.84 -8.40
C ASN A 38 5.38 -11.15 -8.70
N ASN A 39 6.15 -11.52 -7.67
CA ASN A 39 7.59 -11.78 -7.79
C ASN A 39 8.34 -10.59 -8.41
N PHE A 40 7.97 -9.38 -8.02
CA PHE A 40 8.64 -8.16 -8.50
C PHE A 40 10.07 -8.07 -7.99
N LEU A 41 10.30 -8.44 -6.73
CA LEU A 41 11.65 -8.56 -6.18
C LEU A 41 12.28 -9.89 -6.60
N ALA A 42 13.56 -9.85 -6.96
CA ALA A 42 14.36 -11.06 -7.12
C ALA A 42 14.50 -11.79 -5.77
N GLU A 43 14.77 -13.08 -5.81
CA GLU A 43 14.75 -13.94 -4.62
C GLU A 43 15.75 -13.50 -3.54
N GLU A 44 17.00 -13.26 -3.91
CA GLU A 44 18.04 -12.87 -2.95
C GLU A 44 17.76 -11.52 -2.28
N PRO A 45 17.42 -10.43 -3.00
CA PRO A 45 16.97 -9.18 -2.39
C PRO A 45 15.77 -9.33 -1.48
N LEU A 46 14.78 -10.14 -1.84
CA LEU A 46 13.63 -10.42 -0.98
C LEU A 46 14.06 -11.04 0.35
N VAL A 47 14.91 -12.08 0.31
CA VAL A 47 15.44 -12.73 1.53
C VAL A 47 16.24 -11.74 2.39
N ASN A 48 17.03 -10.86 1.76
CA ASN A 48 17.79 -9.85 2.48
C ASN A 48 16.86 -8.81 3.15
N LEU A 49 15.78 -8.37 2.48
CA LEU A 49 14.79 -7.48 3.05
C LEU A 49 13.96 -8.15 4.17
N GLN A 50 13.71 -9.44 4.10
CA GLN A 50 13.09 -10.20 5.20
C GLN A 50 13.97 -10.22 6.44
N ARG A 51 15.29 -10.43 6.28
CA ARG A 51 16.27 -10.37 7.39
C ARG A 51 16.37 -8.94 7.95
N GLU A 52 16.39 -7.93 7.08
CA GLU A 52 16.38 -6.52 7.47
C GLU A 52 15.11 -6.19 8.29
N ALA A 53 13.94 -6.59 7.80
CA ALA A 53 12.68 -6.40 8.52
C ALA A 53 12.70 -7.08 9.89
N GLN A 54 13.24 -8.29 10.00
CA GLN A 54 13.37 -8.98 11.28
C GLN A 54 14.30 -8.24 12.24
N ALA A 55 15.43 -7.73 11.76
CA ALA A 55 16.40 -6.97 12.56
C ALA A 55 15.86 -5.61 13.03
N LEU A 56 14.92 -5.04 12.29
CA LEU A 56 14.29 -3.75 12.61
C LEU A 56 13.02 -3.89 13.47
N HIS A 57 12.50 -5.09 13.65
CA HIS A 57 11.21 -5.32 14.33
C HIS A 57 11.12 -4.68 15.71
N ASP A 58 12.16 -4.84 16.53
CA ASP A 58 12.19 -4.28 17.90
C ASP A 58 12.29 -2.74 17.93
N LYS A 59 12.55 -2.11 16.77
CA LYS A 59 12.57 -0.65 16.60
C LYS A 59 11.23 -0.11 16.11
N ALA A 60 10.26 -0.97 15.86
CA ALA A 60 8.97 -0.55 15.36
C ALA A 60 8.19 0.22 16.45
N PHE A 61 7.65 1.36 16.07
CA PHE A 61 6.70 2.11 16.86
C PHE A 61 5.29 1.54 16.61
N TYR A 62 4.69 1.00 17.66
CA TYR A 62 3.33 0.43 17.60
C TYR A 62 2.30 1.47 17.98
N CYS A 63 1.28 1.61 17.14
CA CYS A 63 0.17 2.52 17.35
C CYS A 63 -1.16 1.81 17.08
N SER A 64 -2.13 2.05 17.96
CA SER A 64 -3.53 1.68 17.75
C SER A 64 -4.37 2.95 17.77
N GLN A 65 -5.20 3.13 16.75
CA GLN A 65 -6.05 4.31 16.63
C GLN A 65 -7.42 3.97 16.09
N ASN A 66 -8.42 4.70 16.55
CA ASN A 66 -9.74 4.72 15.95
C ASN A 66 -9.81 5.83 14.90
N HIS A 67 -10.41 5.53 13.76
CA HIS A 67 -10.64 6.49 12.69
C HIS A 67 -11.90 6.13 11.92
N ASN A 68 -12.48 7.10 11.25
CA ASN A 68 -13.56 6.84 10.30
C ASN A 68 -13.00 6.46 8.93
N VAL A 69 -13.87 6.05 8.02
CA VAL A 69 -13.49 5.62 6.67
C VAL A 69 -12.81 6.72 5.83
N LEU A 70 -12.98 8.01 6.19
CA LEU A 70 -12.38 9.14 5.48
C LEU A 70 -11.06 9.62 6.09
N LEU A 71 -10.60 9.02 7.19
CA LEU A 71 -9.43 9.45 7.96
C LEU A 71 -9.48 10.94 8.37
N THR A 72 -10.67 11.43 8.67
CA THR A 72 -10.93 12.82 9.06
C THR A 72 -11.52 12.88 10.46
N LYS A 73 -11.59 14.10 11.01
CA LYS A 73 -12.39 14.32 12.22
C LYS A 73 -13.86 14.01 11.92
N LYS A 74 -14.58 13.59 12.96
CA LYS A 74 -16.02 13.37 12.90
C LYS A 74 -16.74 14.59 12.33
N ASN A 75 -17.63 14.38 11.37
CA ASN A 75 -18.46 15.45 10.81
C ASN A 75 -19.69 15.65 11.69
N THR A 76 -19.72 16.74 12.44
CA THR A 76 -20.81 17.07 13.37
C THR A 76 -22.14 17.41 12.69
N GLN A 77 -22.14 17.67 11.37
CA GLN A 77 -23.35 17.89 10.58
C GLN A 77 -24.04 16.57 10.21
N LEU A 78 -23.34 15.46 10.33
CA LEU A 78 -23.86 14.12 10.12
C LEU A 78 -24.15 13.47 11.48
N GLY A 79 -25.21 12.69 11.56
CA GLY A 79 -25.51 11.94 12.79
C GLY A 79 -24.42 10.92 13.15
N ASP A 80 -24.33 10.54 14.43
CA ASP A 80 -23.32 9.62 14.94
C ASP A 80 -23.31 8.26 14.24
N LYS A 81 -24.47 7.81 13.80
CA LYS A 81 -24.64 6.55 13.07
C LYS A 81 -24.40 6.67 11.56
N HIS A 82 -24.04 7.86 11.07
CA HIS A 82 -23.70 8.02 9.65
C HIS A 82 -22.41 7.24 9.31
N PRO A 83 -22.34 6.46 8.21
CA PRO A 83 -21.19 5.60 7.90
C PRO A 83 -19.82 6.32 7.93
N CYS A 84 -19.78 7.60 7.53
CA CYS A 84 -18.57 8.42 7.59
C CYS A 84 -18.16 8.85 9.01
N ASN A 85 -18.97 8.58 10.03
CA ASN A 85 -18.69 8.86 11.43
C ASN A 85 -18.48 7.61 12.27
N ILE A 86 -18.71 6.42 11.69
CA ILE A 86 -18.46 5.15 12.36
C ILE A 86 -16.94 4.94 12.43
N GLU A 87 -16.46 4.71 13.63
CA GLU A 87 -15.03 4.44 13.86
C GLU A 87 -14.71 2.95 13.70
N VAL A 88 -13.54 2.70 13.12
CA VAL A 88 -12.91 1.40 12.97
C VAL A 88 -11.49 1.45 13.54
N VAL A 89 -10.96 0.31 13.93
CA VAL A 89 -9.62 0.22 14.53
C VAL A 89 -8.57 -0.05 13.44
N SER A 90 -7.46 0.67 13.53
CA SER A 90 -6.21 0.35 12.83
C SER A 90 -5.08 0.28 13.83
N ASP A 91 -4.36 -0.83 13.82
CA ASP A 91 -3.23 -1.07 14.69
C ASP A 91 -2.10 -1.77 13.93
N LYS A 92 -0.92 -1.22 14.06
CA LYS A 92 0.30 -1.72 13.40
C LYS A 92 1.55 -1.16 14.04
N GLY A 93 2.68 -1.83 13.80
CA GLY A 93 4.01 -1.27 14.03
C GLY A 93 4.53 -0.56 12.78
N CYS A 94 5.32 0.48 12.97
CA CYS A 94 5.96 1.22 11.88
C CYS A 94 7.44 1.45 12.18
N VAL A 95 8.32 1.12 11.23
CA VAL A 95 9.72 1.54 11.23
C VAL A 95 9.89 2.60 10.15
N PRO A 96 10.24 3.86 10.50
CA PRO A 96 10.38 4.95 9.56
C PRO A 96 11.70 4.89 8.79
N HIS A 97 11.79 5.69 7.74
CA HIS A 97 12.88 5.72 6.76
C HIS A 97 14.28 5.91 7.37
N ASP A 98 14.42 6.75 8.40
CA ASP A 98 15.70 7.04 9.04
C ASP A 98 16.35 5.85 9.75
N LEU A 99 15.54 4.86 10.15
CA LEU A 99 16.00 3.61 10.75
C LEU A 99 16.35 2.52 9.72
N ILE A 100 15.98 2.71 8.45
CA ILE A 100 16.28 1.77 7.38
C ILE A 100 17.75 1.94 6.98
N PRO A 101 18.57 0.88 6.91
CA PRO A 101 19.98 0.96 6.55
C PRO A 101 20.24 1.68 5.23
N GLU A 102 21.34 2.46 5.14
CA GLU A 102 21.68 3.21 3.92
C GLU A 102 21.90 2.31 2.70
N ASN A 103 22.39 1.08 2.91
CA ASN A 103 22.61 0.09 1.86
C ASN A 103 21.38 -0.80 1.56
N SER A 104 20.22 -0.48 2.12
CA SER A 104 18.99 -1.23 1.86
C SER A 104 18.57 -1.14 0.39
N SER A 105 18.16 -2.28 -0.18
CA SER A 105 17.56 -2.34 -1.52
C SER A 105 16.32 -1.42 -1.65
N LEU A 106 15.60 -1.15 -0.55
CA LEU A 106 14.47 -0.22 -0.55
C LEU A 106 14.89 1.21 -0.86
N ARG A 107 16.02 1.66 -0.30
CA ARG A 107 16.57 2.99 -0.59
C ARG A 107 17.03 3.08 -2.04
N THR A 108 17.64 2.02 -2.57
CA THR A 108 18.04 1.96 -3.98
C THR A 108 16.81 2.06 -4.90
N ILE A 109 15.75 1.29 -4.66
CA ILE A 109 14.50 1.37 -5.41
C ILE A 109 13.91 2.78 -5.31
N TYR A 110 13.74 3.31 -4.10
CA TYR A 110 13.08 4.59 -3.86
C TYR A 110 13.81 5.76 -4.52
N ASN A 111 15.14 5.77 -4.45
CA ASN A 111 15.95 6.86 -5.01
C ASN A 111 16.18 6.74 -6.52
N SER A 112 15.96 5.55 -7.11
CA SER A 112 16.19 5.32 -8.52
C SER A 112 15.33 6.22 -9.41
N ALA A 113 15.98 7.00 -10.26
CA ALA A 113 15.30 7.78 -11.29
C ALA A 113 14.53 6.86 -12.27
N PHE A 114 15.08 5.67 -12.50
CA PHE A 114 14.48 4.69 -13.39
C PHE A 114 13.16 4.14 -12.83
N PHE A 115 13.14 3.75 -11.56
CA PHE A 115 11.90 3.33 -10.90
C PHE A 115 10.86 4.46 -10.85
N LYS A 116 11.29 5.68 -10.54
CA LYS A 116 10.39 6.86 -10.58
C LYS A 116 9.79 7.08 -11.95
N ASN A 117 10.57 6.96 -13.03
CA ASN A 117 10.07 7.08 -14.40
C ASN A 117 9.06 5.98 -14.75
N PHE A 118 9.30 4.75 -14.29
CA PHE A 118 8.33 3.67 -14.43
C PHE A 118 7.00 4.03 -13.75
N ILE A 119 7.02 4.44 -12.49
CA ILE A 119 5.82 4.84 -11.75
C ILE A 119 5.11 6.03 -12.41
N GLN A 120 5.85 7.06 -12.82
CA GLN A 120 5.30 8.21 -13.56
C GLN A 120 4.54 7.78 -14.81
N SER A 121 5.13 6.84 -15.55
CA SER A 121 4.50 6.29 -16.74
C SER A 121 3.23 5.51 -16.45
N LEU A 122 3.19 4.73 -15.37
CA LEU A 122 1.99 4.00 -14.95
C LEU A 122 0.87 4.96 -14.55
N LEU A 123 1.20 6.01 -13.81
CA LEU A 123 0.26 7.04 -13.34
C LEU A 123 -0.15 8.03 -14.44
N SER A 124 0.55 8.05 -15.59
CA SER A 124 0.36 9.04 -16.66
C SER A 124 0.60 10.48 -16.16
N VAL A 125 1.59 10.68 -15.31
CA VAL A 125 1.99 11.98 -14.78
C VAL A 125 3.38 12.35 -15.25
N GLU A 126 3.64 13.65 -15.37
CA GLU A 126 4.94 14.16 -15.82
C GLU A 126 6.04 13.88 -14.79
N LYS A 127 5.73 14.05 -13.49
CA LYS A 127 6.72 13.92 -12.42
C LYS A 127 6.09 13.47 -11.11
N ILE A 128 6.85 12.67 -10.36
CA ILE A 128 6.61 12.41 -8.93
C ILE A 128 7.79 12.95 -8.14
N TYR A 129 7.53 13.35 -6.91
CA TYR A 129 8.52 13.93 -6.00
C TYR A 129 8.69 13.05 -4.77
N PRO A 130 9.87 13.05 -4.13
CA PRO A 130 10.01 12.46 -2.81
C PRO A 130 8.92 12.95 -1.86
N TYR A 131 8.50 12.13 -0.94
CA TYR A 131 7.49 12.51 0.04
C TYR A 131 8.03 13.65 0.92
N ALA A 132 7.18 14.65 1.21
CA ALA A 132 7.61 15.86 1.92
C ALA A 132 8.08 15.57 3.35
N ASP A 133 7.43 14.63 4.03
CA ASP A 133 7.92 14.09 5.29
C ASP A 133 8.92 12.96 5.01
N THR A 134 10.20 13.26 5.21
CA THR A 134 11.30 12.34 4.93
C THR A 134 11.21 11.05 5.78
N LEU A 135 10.66 11.11 6.99
CA LEU A 135 10.48 9.92 7.85
C LEU A 135 9.43 8.96 7.29
N SER A 136 8.46 9.49 6.56
CA SER A 136 7.38 8.72 5.96
C SER A 136 7.64 8.31 4.50
N SER A 137 8.83 8.58 3.94
CA SER A 137 9.17 8.27 2.54
C SER A 137 9.17 6.77 2.26
N ILE A 138 9.76 5.99 3.15
CA ILE A 138 9.78 4.53 3.14
C ILE A 138 9.41 4.06 4.54
N ASN A 139 8.43 3.17 4.66
CA ASN A 139 8.08 2.63 5.97
C ASN A 139 7.93 1.13 5.89
N TYR A 140 8.55 0.41 6.83
CA TYR A 140 8.12 -0.94 7.16
C TYR A 140 6.89 -0.87 8.03
N ASN A 141 5.84 -1.58 7.65
CA ASN A 141 4.60 -1.72 8.42
C ASN A 141 4.46 -3.17 8.87
N TYR A 142 4.42 -3.37 10.17
CA TYR A 142 4.30 -4.69 10.82
C TYR A 142 2.88 -4.87 11.31
N TYR A 143 2.30 -6.02 11.01
CA TYR A 143 1.02 -6.45 11.56
C TYR A 143 1.24 -7.75 12.31
N GLU A 144 1.23 -7.67 13.61
CA GLU A 144 1.29 -8.82 14.49
C GLU A 144 -0.08 -9.49 14.62
N LYS A 145 -0.14 -10.60 15.34
CA LYS A 145 -1.39 -11.30 15.59
C LYS A 145 -2.43 -10.35 16.20
N HIS A 146 -3.63 -10.38 15.63
CA HIS A 146 -4.79 -9.53 15.91
C HIS A 146 -4.71 -8.10 15.36
N GLN A 147 -3.56 -7.65 14.86
CA GLN A 147 -3.43 -6.33 14.25
C GLN A 147 -4.03 -6.30 12.84
N GLN A 148 -4.52 -5.12 12.46
CA GLN A 148 -5.29 -4.90 11.25
C GLN A 148 -5.17 -3.45 10.76
N LEU A 149 -5.64 -3.21 9.55
CA LEU A 149 -5.91 -1.86 9.05
C LEU A 149 -7.40 -1.76 8.75
N GLY A 150 -8.13 -0.97 9.52
CA GLY A 150 -9.58 -0.83 9.40
C GLY A 150 -10.02 -0.23 8.05
N TRP A 151 -11.30 -0.35 7.72
CA TRP A 151 -11.86 0.18 6.48
C TRP A 151 -11.60 1.68 6.33
N HIS A 152 -10.98 2.10 5.22
CA HIS A 152 -10.67 3.50 4.93
C HIS A 152 -10.50 3.75 3.42
N PHE A 153 -10.50 5.02 3.07
CA PHE A 153 -9.97 5.53 1.82
C PHE A 153 -8.64 6.23 2.10
N ASP A 154 -7.66 6.04 1.22
CA ASP A 154 -6.41 6.79 1.34
C ASP A 154 -6.61 8.29 1.12
N ASN A 155 -5.83 9.10 1.83
CA ASN A 155 -5.71 10.53 1.55
C ASN A 155 -4.84 10.80 0.32
N ALA A 156 -3.85 9.93 0.06
CA ALA A 156 -3.02 10.01 -1.13
C ALA A 156 -3.76 9.48 -2.36
N SER A 157 -3.44 10.03 -3.54
CA SER A 157 -4.05 9.62 -4.81
C SER A 157 -3.70 8.18 -5.18
N PHE A 158 -2.53 7.71 -4.77
CA PHE A 158 -2.05 6.35 -5.02
C PHE A 158 -1.17 5.86 -3.87
N ALA A 159 -1.07 4.56 -3.73
CA ALA A 159 -0.16 3.89 -2.82
C ALA A 159 0.73 2.91 -3.58
N ILE A 160 2.01 2.84 -3.23
CA ILE A 160 2.96 1.84 -3.73
C ILE A 160 3.39 1.00 -2.54
N THR A 161 3.19 -0.30 -2.63
CA THR A 161 3.55 -1.22 -1.55
C THR A 161 4.35 -2.41 -2.06
N LEU A 162 5.27 -2.90 -1.22
CA LEU A 162 6.02 -4.13 -1.44
C LEU A 162 5.71 -5.10 -0.30
N MET A 163 5.23 -6.30 -0.62
CA MET A 163 5.02 -7.36 0.36
C MET A 163 6.34 -8.04 0.66
N ILE A 164 6.83 -7.87 1.88
CA ILE A 164 8.10 -8.47 2.32
C ILE A 164 7.87 -9.83 2.99
N GLN A 165 6.83 -9.93 3.81
CA GLN A 165 6.45 -11.17 4.46
C GLN A 165 4.93 -11.24 4.59
N SER A 166 4.33 -12.30 4.07
CA SER A 166 2.92 -12.60 4.27
C SER A 166 2.69 -13.32 5.59
N SER A 167 1.55 -13.07 6.25
CA SER A 167 1.11 -13.87 7.39
C SER A 167 0.70 -15.28 6.92
N ALA A 168 0.78 -16.26 7.81
CA ALA A 168 0.30 -17.61 7.48
C ALA A 168 -1.24 -17.68 7.38
N SER A 169 -1.96 -16.79 8.11
CA SER A 169 -3.41 -16.66 8.03
C SER A 169 -3.88 -15.27 8.44
N GLY A 170 -4.98 -14.79 7.85
CA GLY A 170 -5.42 -13.40 7.98
C GLY A 170 -4.48 -12.42 7.29
N GLY A 171 -4.60 -11.13 7.57
CA GLY A 171 -3.78 -10.09 6.95
C GLY A 171 -4.06 -9.92 5.45
N ASN A 172 -5.22 -10.32 4.97
CA ASN A 172 -5.60 -10.21 3.57
C ASN A 172 -6.03 -8.79 3.23
N PHE A 173 -5.64 -8.34 2.05
CA PHE A 173 -6.13 -7.07 1.51
C PHE A 173 -7.54 -7.25 0.97
N GLN A 174 -8.47 -6.44 1.46
CA GLN A 174 -9.85 -6.42 0.98
C GLN A 174 -10.23 -5.02 0.49
N TYR A 175 -11.02 -4.97 -0.59
CA TYR A 175 -11.50 -3.69 -1.13
C TYR A 175 -12.89 -3.81 -1.72
N VAL A 176 -13.57 -2.67 -1.78
CA VAL A 176 -14.92 -2.52 -2.35
C VAL A 176 -14.89 -1.37 -3.36
N VAL A 177 -15.42 -1.64 -4.56
CA VAL A 177 -15.57 -0.67 -5.64
C VAL A 177 -16.85 0.17 -5.45
N ASP A 178 -16.96 1.30 -6.17
CA ASP A 178 -18.18 2.14 -6.22
C ASP A 178 -18.61 2.75 -4.88
N ALA A 179 -17.77 2.69 -3.86
CA ALA A 179 -18.03 3.33 -2.56
C ALA A 179 -17.72 4.84 -2.57
N ARG A 180 -16.82 5.29 -3.46
CA ARG A 180 -16.44 6.70 -3.64
C ARG A 180 -16.13 6.99 -5.11
N ASN A 181 -16.48 8.18 -5.56
CA ASN A 181 -15.99 8.76 -6.80
C ASN A 181 -15.33 10.11 -6.47
N VAL A 182 -13.99 10.16 -6.55
CA VAL A 182 -13.22 11.35 -6.18
C VAL A 182 -13.46 12.49 -7.17
N GLU A 183 -13.54 12.21 -8.48
CA GLU A 183 -13.77 13.23 -9.51
C GLU A 183 -15.12 13.94 -9.34
N LYS A 184 -16.15 13.18 -8.99
CA LYS A 184 -17.52 13.71 -8.75
C LYS A 184 -17.73 14.14 -7.30
N ASN A 185 -16.75 13.98 -6.44
CA ASN A 185 -16.84 14.23 -4.99
C ASN A 185 -18.08 13.58 -4.36
N THR A 186 -18.36 12.33 -4.71
CA THR A 186 -19.53 11.61 -4.21
C THR A 186 -19.14 10.38 -3.39
N LEU A 187 -19.93 10.07 -2.37
CA LEU A 187 -19.83 8.90 -1.50
C LEU A 187 -21.12 8.09 -1.54
N ASN A 188 -21.01 6.79 -1.66
CA ASN A 188 -22.13 5.88 -1.53
C ASN A 188 -22.30 5.44 -0.06
N ALA A 189 -22.94 6.28 0.75
CA ALA A 189 -23.11 6.06 2.17
C ALA A 189 -23.83 4.74 2.50
N ARG A 190 -24.81 4.31 1.66
CA ARG A 190 -25.50 3.02 1.86
C ARG A 190 -24.58 1.83 1.67
N LEU A 191 -23.72 1.88 0.65
CA LEU A 191 -22.74 0.84 0.40
C LEU A 191 -21.71 0.79 1.53
N ILE A 192 -21.17 1.93 1.95
CA ILE A 192 -20.21 2.02 3.06
C ILE A 192 -20.82 1.43 4.34
N ASP A 193 -22.07 1.79 4.67
CA ASP A 193 -22.79 1.24 5.83
C ASP A 193 -22.91 -0.29 5.74
N SER A 194 -23.30 -0.79 4.57
CA SER A 194 -23.42 -2.25 4.34
C SER A 194 -22.10 -2.99 4.50
N VAL A 195 -20.98 -2.39 4.06
CA VAL A 195 -19.63 -2.92 4.22
C VAL A 195 -19.21 -2.94 5.70
N LEU A 196 -19.41 -1.82 6.41
CA LEU A 196 -19.07 -1.72 7.82
C LEU A 196 -19.87 -2.69 8.70
N GLN A 197 -21.09 -3.02 8.30
CA GLN A 197 -21.94 -4.03 8.94
C GLN A 197 -21.66 -5.47 8.47
N ASN A 198 -20.63 -5.70 7.64
CA ASN A 198 -20.31 -7.01 7.03
C ASN A 198 -21.48 -7.62 6.22
N LYS A 199 -22.35 -6.79 5.64
CA LYS A 199 -23.50 -7.22 4.81
C LYS A 199 -23.19 -7.18 3.32
N HIS A 200 -22.08 -6.56 2.91
CA HIS A 200 -21.62 -6.48 1.52
C HIS A 200 -20.33 -7.25 1.35
N PRO A 201 -20.22 -8.14 0.35
CA PRO A 201 -18.98 -8.87 0.09
C PRO A 201 -17.89 -7.92 -0.41
N ALA A 202 -16.68 -8.09 0.10
CA ALA A 202 -15.50 -7.41 -0.39
C ALA A 202 -14.73 -8.33 -1.35
N LYS A 203 -14.06 -7.73 -2.34
CA LYS A 203 -13.04 -8.44 -3.10
C LYS A 203 -11.83 -8.63 -2.20
N GLU A 204 -11.27 -9.84 -2.21
CA GLU A 204 -10.10 -10.18 -1.41
C GLU A 204 -8.93 -10.52 -2.31
N LEU A 205 -7.76 -10.00 -1.96
CA LEU A 205 -6.49 -10.29 -2.61
C LEU A 205 -5.52 -10.86 -1.57
N ARG A 206 -5.02 -12.04 -1.86
CA ARG A 206 -3.85 -12.57 -1.19
C ARG A 206 -2.62 -12.08 -1.94
N ILE A 207 -1.82 -11.25 -1.28
CA ILE A 207 -0.60 -10.68 -1.86
C ILE A 207 0.57 -11.48 -1.32
N GLU A 208 1.27 -12.17 -2.21
CA GLU A 208 2.41 -13.01 -1.88
C GLU A 208 3.69 -12.18 -1.69
N GLU A 209 4.69 -12.77 -1.05
CA GLU A 209 5.98 -12.15 -0.78
C GLU A 209 6.69 -11.77 -2.09
N GLY A 210 7.41 -10.66 -2.10
CA GLY A 210 8.08 -10.12 -3.29
C GLY A 210 7.16 -9.36 -4.26
N THR A 211 5.87 -9.24 -3.96
CA THR A 211 4.89 -8.57 -4.84
C THR A 211 4.91 -7.05 -4.65
N LEU A 212 4.99 -6.31 -5.76
CA LEU A 212 4.70 -4.88 -5.79
C LEU A 212 3.23 -4.66 -6.15
N VAL A 213 2.57 -3.78 -5.38
CA VAL A 213 1.20 -3.34 -5.68
C VAL A 213 1.19 -1.82 -5.81
N LEU A 214 0.57 -1.33 -6.90
CA LEU A 214 0.21 0.07 -7.11
C LEU A 214 -1.31 0.18 -7.11
N PHE A 215 -1.87 1.03 -6.26
CA PHE A 215 -3.31 1.07 -5.98
C PHE A 215 -3.83 2.50 -5.82
N TYR A 216 -4.99 2.80 -6.44
CA TYR A 216 -5.68 4.09 -6.26
C TYR A 216 -6.59 4.05 -5.01
N GLY A 217 -5.97 4.07 -3.83
CA GLY A 217 -6.65 3.89 -2.55
C GLY A 217 -7.67 4.98 -2.20
N SER A 218 -7.56 6.18 -2.80
CA SER A 218 -8.54 7.26 -2.59
C SER A 218 -9.93 6.96 -3.18
N ASN A 219 -10.03 6.05 -4.16
CA ASN A 219 -11.30 5.69 -4.82
C ASN A 219 -11.97 4.46 -4.23
N TYR A 220 -11.23 3.62 -3.52
CA TYR A 220 -11.71 2.32 -3.06
C TYR A 220 -11.71 2.23 -1.56
N LEU A 221 -12.85 1.84 -0.99
CA LEU A 221 -12.93 1.48 0.42
C LEU A 221 -12.14 0.18 0.61
N HIS A 222 -11.08 0.20 1.42
CA HIS A 222 -10.21 -0.96 1.59
C HIS A 222 -9.76 -1.16 3.03
N ARG A 223 -9.28 -2.37 3.31
CA ARG A 223 -8.74 -2.74 4.63
C ARG A 223 -7.68 -3.84 4.51
N VAL A 224 -6.97 -4.06 5.60
CA VAL A 224 -6.25 -5.32 5.86
C VAL A 224 -6.96 -6.04 6.99
N THR A 225 -7.38 -7.28 6.74
CA THR A 225 -8.05 -8.09 7.76
C THR A 225 -7.11 -8.39 8.93
N PRO A 226 -7.64 -8.70 10.15
CA PRO A 226 -6.79 -9.09 11.26
C PRO A 226 -5.86 -10.24 10.90
N VAL A 227 -4.60 -10.14 11.29
CA VAL A 227 -3.66 -11.26 11.22
C VAL A 227 -4.07 -12.28 12.28
N THR A 228 -4.20 -13.55 11.90
CA THR A 228 -4.66 -14.61 12.81
C THR A 228 -3.56 -15.62 13.15
N SER A 229 -2.41 -15.54 12.49
CA SER A 229 -1.23 -16.37 12.75
C SER A 229 -0.20 -15.67 13.63
N ASN A 230 0.77 -16.45 14.13
CA ASN A 230 1.94 -15.89 14.83
C ASN A 230 3.01 -15.38 13.85
N LYS A 231 2.95 -15.73 12.54
CA LYS A 231 3.82 -15.15 11.52
C LYS A 231 3.30 -13.76 11.19
N HIS A 232 4.11 -12.74 11.46
CA HIS A 232 3.77 -11.35 11.18
C HIS A 232 3.59 -11.11 9.68
N ARG A 233 2.70 -10.19 9.33
CA ARG A 233 2.66 -9.61 7.98
C ARG A 233 3.55 -8.37 7.96
N VAL A 234 4.45 -8.28 7.00
CA VAL A 234 5.35 -7.14 6.84
C VAL A 234 5.20 -6.56 5.44
N LEU A 235 4.80 -5.30 5.38
CA LEU A 235 4.58 -4.56 4.15
C LEU A 235 5.44 -3.29 4.16
N VAL A 236 6.09 -2.99 3.05
CA VAL A 236 6.76 -1.70 2.86
C VAL A 236 5.87 -0.78 2.04
N THR A 237 5.77 0.49 2.44
CA THR A 237 5.21 1.58 1.63
C THR A 237 6.33 2.45 1.06
N LEU A 238 6.21 2.81 -0.22
CA LEU A 238 7.09 3.74 -0.92
C LEU A 238 6.25 4.98 -1.29
N ASN A 239 6.43 6.06 -0.54
CA ASN A 239 5.56 7.23 -0.66
C ASN A 239 6.20 8.33 -1.51
N TYR A 240 5.42 8.85 -2.46
CA TYR A 240 5.79 9.98 -3.32
C TYR A 240 4.64 10.96 -3.40
N ASN A 241 4.97 12.21 -3.71
CA ASN A 241 4.00 13.26 -3.99
C ASN A 241 3.85 13.51 -5.49
N LEU A 242 2.66 13.94 -5.91
CA LEU A 242 2.40 14.44 -7.28
C LEU A 242 2.80 15.92 -7.43
N GLN A 243 2.90 16.64 -6.33
CA GLN A 243 3.27 18.06 -6.29
C GLN A 243 4.50 18.22 -5.37
N LYS A 244 5.31 19.26 -5.67
CA LYS A 244 6.53 19.57 -4.91
C LYS A 244 6.21 20.26 -3.60
#